data_076991fb5c0bd25680b469213036bc8e
#
_entry.id   076991fb5c0bd25680b469213036bc8e
#
_cell.length_a   1.000
_cell.length_b   1.000
_cell.length_c   1.000
_cell.angle_alpha   90.00
_cell.angle_beta   90.00
_cell.angle_gamma   90.00
#
_symmetry.space_group_name_H-M   'P 1'
#
loop_
_entity.id
_entity.type
_entity.pdbx_description
1 polymer ?
#
loop_
_entity_poly.entity_id
_entity_poly.type
_entity_poly.pdbx_seq_one_letter_code
_entity_poly.pdbx_strand_id
1 'polypeptide(L)'
;MIIFVIILALALTAFLVWACADISSGVWLKTRCHVESDDKTVYLTFDDGPVSGTTPKVLDVLKTRNARATFFLIGKNIPDNQDIVRRIIAEGHRIGIHSYRHSGLFPLYYWKKMLKEILECQKVINECCPEDRVNEGVTLFRPPFGVMNPSVADAVSMSGMTVVGWDVRSLDTMHSEKPDWQDVTLNRIMKRVKPGSVILLHDRMPGADKLLAALLDRLDEE
;
A
#
# COMPACT_ATOMS: atom_id res chain seq x y z
N MET A 1 17.90 6.60 41.17
CA MET A 1 16.56 6.00 40.96
C MET A 1 15.72 6.77 39.93
N ILE A 2 15.45 8.07 40.15
CA ILE A 2 14.61 8.89 39.24
C ILE A 2 15.17 8.93 37.78
N ILE A 3 16.47 9.19 37.60
CA ILE A 3 17.11 9.22 36.27
C ILE A 3 16.93 7.88 35.54
N PHE A 4 17.10 6.76 36.24
CA PHE A 4 16.90 5.43 35.65
C PHE A 4 15.45 5.21 35.20
N VAL A 5 14.45 5.62 35.97
CA VAL A 5 13.04 5.55 35.62
C VAL A 5 12.74 6.40 34.39
N ILE A 6 13.31 7.61 34.30
CA ILE A 6 13.14 8.50 33.14
C ILE A 6 13.74 7.85 31.88
N ILE A 7 14.96 7.31 31.97
CA ILE A 7 15.61 6.63 30.82
C ILE A 7 14.77 5.44 30.36
N LEU A 8 14.26 4.63 31.28
CA LEU A 8 13.42 3.48 30.95
C LEU A 8 12.11 3.91 30.28
N ALA A 9 11.48 4.97 30.77
CA ALA A 9 10.25 5.53 30.18
C ALA A 9 10.50 6.06 28.76
N LEU A 10 11.60 6.76 28.56
CA LEU A 10 11.99 7.26 27.22
C LEU A 10 12.29 6.11 26.25
N ALA A 11 13.00 5.08 26.70
CA ALA A 11 13.31 3.89 25.88
C ALA A 11 12.03 3.14 25.49
N LEU A 12 11.09 2.96 26.43
CA LEU A 12 9.80 2.33 26.16
C LEU A 12 8.97 3.17 25.16
N THR A 13 8.94 4.49 25.33
CA THR A 13 8.23 5.37 24.39
C THR A 13 8.83 5.29 23.00
N ALA A 14 10.15 5.34 22.88
CA ALA A 14 10.84 5.20 21.59
C ALA A 14 10.54 3.85 20.93
N PHE A 15 10.55 2.76 21.69
CA PHE A 15 10.20 1.42 21.23
C PHE A 15 8.75 1.37 20.72
N LEU A 16 7.78 1.92 21.46
CA LEU A 16 6.38 1.93 21.05
C LEU A 16 6.15 2.78 19.78
N VAL A 17 6.83 3.93 19.69
CA VAL A 17 6.77 4.77 18.46
C VAL A 17 7.33 4.00 17.28
N TRP A 18 8.50 3.37 17.41
CA TRP A 18 9.06 2.54 16.35
C TRP A 18 8.13 1.38 15.98
N ALA A 19 7.61 0.65 16.96
CA ALA A 19 6.71 -0.48 16.77
C ALA A 19 5.42 -0.10 16.02
N CYS A 20 4.96 1.14 16.16
CA CYS A 20 3.78 1.64 15.45
C CYS A 20 4.12 2.25 14.08
N ALA A 21 5.25 2.93 13.93
CA ALA A 21 5.62 3.67 12.73
C ALA A 21 6.28 2.80 11.65
N ASP A 22 6.94 1.73 12.05
CA ASP A 22 7.57 0.79 11.13
C ASP A 22 6.65 -0.40 10.84
N ILE A 23 6.06 -0.40 9.65
CA ILE A 23 5.13 -1.47 9.22
C ILE A 23 5.81 -2.85 9.20
N SER A 24 7.13 -2.90 9.11
CA SER A 24 7.91 -4.15 9.12
C SER A 24 8.27 -4.64 10.52
N SER A 25 8.00 -3.87 11.57
CA SER A 25 8.38 -4.19 12.96
C SER A 25 7.88 -5.57 13.45
N GLY A 26 6.72 -6.00 12.95
CA GLY A 26 6.10 -7.28 13.34
C GLY A 26 5.63 -7.37 14.80
N VAL A 27 5.74 -6.29 15.58
CA VAL A 27 5.42 -6.28 17.02
C VAL A 27 3.94 -6.55 17.29
N TRP A 28 3.05 -5.88 16.56
CA TRP A 28 1.61 -6.00 16.77
C TRP A 28 0.98 -7.11 15.92
N LEU A 29 1.45 -7.26 14.70
CA LEU A 29 1.00 -8.27 13.74
C LEU A 29 2.09 -8.47 12.69
N LYS A 30 2.32 -9.71 12.27
CA LYS A 30 3.23 -10.01 11.16
C LYS A 30 2.70 -9.43 9.85
N THR A 31 3.52 -8.66 9.16
CA THR A 31 3.22 -8.03 7.87
C THR A 31 4.07 -8.61 6.76
N ARG A 32 3.55 -8.63 5.54
CA ARG A 32 4.30 -9.06 4.35
C ARG A 32 4.95 -7.84 3.71
N CYS A 33 6.20 -7.58 4.04
CA CYS A 33 6.96 -6.44 3.51
C CYS A 33 7.96 -6.84 2.43
N HIS A 34 8.25 -8.13 2.30
CA HIS A 34 9.15 -8.73 1.34
C HIS A 34 8.63 -10.13 1.00
N VAL A 35 8.91 -10.62 -0.19
CA VAL A 35 8.60 -11.98 -0.62
C VAL A 35 9.93 -12.69 -0.93
N GLU A 36 10.24 -13.75 -0.22
CA GLU A 36 11.40 -14.55 -0.56
C GLU A 36 11.20 -15.16 -1.96
N SER A 37 12.11 -14.86 -2.87
CA SER A 37 12.09 -15.31 -4.25
C SER A 37 13.51 -15.53 -4.74
N ASP A 38 13.73 -16.65 -5.41
CA ASP A 38 14.99 -16.94 -6.11
C ASP A 38 15.03 -16.23 -7.48
N ASP A 39 13.89 -15.72 -7.95
CA ASP A 39 13.76 -14.99 -9.22
C ASP A 39 14.02 -13.49 -9.00
N LYS A 40 14.44 -12.78 -10.07
CA LYS A 40 14.59 -11.32 -10.08
C LYS A 40 13.22 -10.57 -10.03
N THR A 41 12.18 -11.17 -9.46
CA THR A 41 10.84 -10.59 -9.39
C THR A 41 10.76 -9.51 -8.31
N VAL A 42 10.12 -8.39 -8.63
CA VAL A 42 9.73 -7.34 -7.68
C VAL A 42 8.22 -7.16 -7.69
N TYR A 43 7.66 -6.65 -6.59
CA TYR A 43 6.23 -6.48 -6.41
C TYR A 43 5.87 -5.00 -6.37
N LEU A 44 5.27 -4.53 -7.46
CA LEU A 44 4.76 -3.15 -7.56
C LEU A 44 3.44 -3.02 -6.80
N THR A 45 3.35 -2.03 -5.93
CA THR A 45 2.13 -1.74 -5.19
C THR A 45 1.80 -0.26 -5.22
N PHE A 46 0.52 0.06 -5.43
CA PHE A 46 0.00 1.42 -5.52
C PHE A 46 -1.05 1.66 -4.45
N ASP A 47 -0.93 2.76 -3.72
CA ASP A 47 -1.88 3.20 -2.70
C ASP A 47 -2.70 4.41 -3.19
N ASP A 48 -3.82 4.67 -2.50
CA ASP A 48 -4.66 5.86 -2.60
C ASP A 48 -5.63 5.94 -3.81
N GLY A 49 -5.56 5.02 -4.78
CA GLY A 49 -6.52 4.94 -5.89
C GLY A 49 -7.92 4.46 -5.48
N PRO A 50 -8.84 4.35 -6.46
CA PRO A 50 -8.70 4.80 -7.83
C PRO A 50 -8.88 6.31 -8.00
N VAL A 51 -8.18 6.90 -8.98
CA VAL A 51 -8.29 8.31 -9.36
C VAL A 51 -8.39 8.43 -10.88
N SER A 52 -9.49 9.00 -11.39
CA SER A 52 -9.80 9.06 -12.84
C SER A 52 -8.72 9.72 -13.70
N GLY A 53 -8.00 10.69 -13.14
CA GLY A 53 -6.97 11.44 -13.88
C GLY A 53 -5.62 10.73 -14.01
N THR A 54 -5.32 9.75 -13.17
CA THR A 54 -3.97 9.18 -13.03
C THR A 54 -3.96 7.65 -13.08
N THR A 55 -4.83 6.94 -12.34
CA THR A 55 -4.87 5.48 -12.30
C THR A 55 -4.96 4.84 -13.70
N PRO A 56 -5.81 5.32 -14.65
CA PRO A 56 -5.85 4.75 -16.01
C PRO A 56 -4.52 4.82 -16.75
N LYS A 57 -3.74 5.89 -16.57
CA LYS A 57 -2.43 6.05 -17.21
C LYS A 57 -1.40 5.08 -16.65
N VAL A 58 -1.45 4.81 -15.34
CA VAL A 58 -0.63 3.78 -14.69
C VAL A 58 -0.97 2.40 -15.25
N LEU A 59 -2.26 2.09 -15.44
CA LEU A 59 -2.72 0.84 -16.06
C LEU A 59 -2.25 0.71 -17.52
N ASP A 60 -2.26 1.80 -18.29
CA ASP A 60 -1.74 1.81 -19.68
C ASP A 60 -0.26 1.43 -19.71
N VAL A 61 0.56 1.98 -18.80
CA VAL A 61 1.99 1.63 -18.70
C VAL A 61 2.17 0.16 -18.31
N LEU A 62 1.47 -0.33 -17.29
CA LEU A 62 1.54 -1.74 -16.87
C LEU A 62 1.16 -2.68 -18.01
N LYS A 63 0.11 -2.35 -18.76
CA LYS A 63 -0.35 -3.12 -19.91
C LYS A 63 0.71 -3.18 -21.02
N THR A 64 1.31 -2.05 -21.38
CA THR A 64 2.34 -2.00 -22.44
C THR A 64 3.59 -2.78 -22.09
N ARG A 65 3.89 -2.92 -20.80
CA ARG A 65 5.06 -3.67 -20.28
C ARG A 65 4.71 -5.09 -19.84
N ASN A 66 3.47 -5.54 -20.03
CA ASN A 66 2.97 -6.84 -19.54
C ASN A 66 3.26 -7.07 -18.06
N ALA A 67 3.29 -5.98 -17.26
CA ALA A 67 3.56 -6.00 -15.83
C ALA A 67 2.27 -6.14 -15.01
N ARG A 68 2.37 -6.69 -13.81
CA ARG A 68 1.26 -6.80 -12.85
C ARG A 68 1.58 -6.02 -11.59
N ALA A 69 0.54 -5.50 -10.93
CA ALA A 69 0.67 -4.75 -9.69
C ALA A 69 -0.47 -5.10 -8.73
N THR A 70 -0.32 -4.64 -7.48
CA THR A 70 -1.39 -4.65 -6.48
C THR A 70 -1.81 -3.21 -6.19
N PHE A 71 -3.11 -2.93 -6.24
CA PHE A 71 -3.68 -1.62 -5.95
C PHE A 71 -4.42 -1.67 -4.62
N PHE A 72 -3.97 -0.89 -3.63
CA PHE A 72 -4.65 -0.72 -2.35
C PHE A 72 -5.60 0.47 -2.45
N LEU A 73 -6.90 0.17 -2.61
CA LEU A 73 -7.91 1.14 -2.96
C LEU A 73 -8.56 1.78 -1.74
N ILE A 74 -8.86 3.07 -1.84
CA ILE A 74 -9.68 3.80 -0.87
C ILE A 74 -11.15 3.63 -1.24
N GLY A 75 -11.94 3.05 -0.35
CA GLY A 75 -13.33 2.69 -0.61
C GLY A 75 -14.20 3.85 -1.10
N LYS A 76 -14.06 5.04 -0.51
CA LYS A 76 -14.84 6.23 -0.89
C LYS A 76 -14.61 6.71 -2.33
N ASN A 77 -13.49 6.33 -2.95
CA ASN A 77 -13.17 6.73 -4.32
C ASN A 77 -13.81 5.79 -5.36
N ILE A 78 -14.28 4.62 -4.94
CA ILE A 78 -14.75 3.56 -5.84
C ILE A 78 -16.10 3.89 -6.52
N PRO A 79 -17.13 4.41 -5.83
CA PRO A 79 -18.42 4.65 -6.44
C PRO A 79 -18.37 5.47 -7.73
N ASP A 80 -17.49 6.47 -7.80
CA ASP A 80 -17.31 7.35 -8.96
C ASP A 80 -16.29 6.82 -9.98
N ASN A 81 -15.64 5.67 -9.71
CA ASN A 81 -14.55 5.10 -10.51
C ASN A 81 -14.66 3.57 -10.66
N GLN A 82 -15.88 3.03 -10.70
CA GLN A 82 -16.10 1.57 -10.79
C GLN A 82 -15.54 0.95 -12.06
N ASP A 83 -15.53 1.68 -13.15
CA ASP A 83 -14.94 1.29 -14.43
C ASP A 83 -13.42 1.05 -14.31
N ILE A 84 -12.73 1.90 -13.56
CA ILE A 84 -11.29 1.75 -13.26
C ILE A 84 -11.07 0.49 -12.42
N VAL A 85 -11.90 0.24 -11.40
CA VAL A 85 -11.78 -0.97 -10.56
C VAL A 85 -11.99 -2.22 -11.40
N ARG A 86 -13.03 -2.25 -12.26
CA ARG A 86 -13.26 -3.35 -13.19
C ARG A 86 -12.09 -3.56 -14.15
N ARG A 87 -11.47 -2.46 -14.63
CA ARG A 87 -10.29 -2.51 -15.48
C ARG A 87 -9.09 -3.13 -14.75
N ILE A 88 -8.81 -2.72 -13.50
CA ILE A 88 -7.76 -3.31 -12.64
C ILE A 88 -7.93 -4.83 -12.59
N ILE A 89 -9.16 -5.31 -12.35
CA ILE A 89 -9.48 -6.73 -12.26
C ILE A 89 -9.30 -7.42 -13.62
N ALA A 90 -9.87 -6.84 -14.69
CA ALA A 90 -9.86 -7.42 -16.04
C ALA A 90 -8.44 -7.54 -16.61
N GLU A 91 -7.55 -6.60 -16.28
CA GLU A 91 -6.14 -6.63 -16.68
C GLU A 91 -5.28 -7.54 -15.79
N GLY A 92 -5.87 -8.25 -14.82
CA GLY A 92 -5.19 -9.27 -13.98
C GLY A 92 -4.33 -8.70 -12.87
N HIS A 93 -4.56 -7.47 -12.46
CA HIS A 93 -3.93 -6.90 -11.28
C HIS A 93 -4.64 -7.38 -10.00
N ARG A 94 -3.95 -7.28 -8.86
CA ARG A 94 -4.53 -7.57 -7.56
C ARG A 94 -5.11 -6.30 -6.93
N ILE A 95 -6.15 -6.50 -6.12
CA ILE A 95 -6.73 -5.43 -5.30
C ILE A 95 -6.54 -5.74 -3.83
N GLY A 96 -6.18 -4.72 -3.07
CA GLY A 96 -6.20 -4.68 -1.62
C GLY A 96 -7.03 -3.51 -1.10
N ILE A 97 -7.25 -3.51 0.19
CA ILE A 97 -8.04 -2.50 0.91
C ILE A 97 -7.10 -1.48 1.56
N HIS A 98 -7.39 -0.17 1.36
CA HIS A 98 -6.67 0.94 2.00
C HIS A 98 -7.59 1.79 2.90
N SER A 99 -8.45 1.16 3.69
CA SER A 99 -9.60 1.71 4.42
C SER A 99 -10.69 2.28 3.51
N TYR A 100 -11.83 2.66 4.10
CA TYR A 100 -12.91 3.29 3.32
C TYR A 100 -12.67 4.78 3.08
N ARG A 101 -12.25 5.53 4.12
CA ARG A 101 -12.13 7.01 4.08
C ARG A 101 -10.72 7.54 4.00
N HIS A 102 -9.72 6.75 4.35
CA HIS A 102 -8.33 7.19 4.49
C HIS A 102 -8.22 8.46 5.37
N SER A 103 -8.85 8.41 6.54
CA SER A 103 -8.82 9.53 7.49
C SER A 103 -7.44 9.69 8.12
N GLY A 104 -6.95 10.93 8.28
CA GLY A 104 -5.73 11.22 9.06
C GLY A 104 -5.81 10.74 10.51
N LEU A 105 -7.02 10.53 11.03
CA LEU A 105 -7.25 9.99 12.37
C LEU A 105 -7.36 8.46 12.40
N PHE A 106 -7.22 7.77 11.26
CA PHE A 106 -7.35 6.31 11.20
C PHE A 106 -6.50 5.60 12.26
N PRO A 107 -5.22 5.94 12.47
CA PRO A 107 -4.39 5.26 13.48
C PRO A 107 -4.90 5.39 14.92
N LEU A 108 -5.77 6.36 15.19
CA LEU A 108 -6.35 6.62 16.52
C LEU A 108 -7.75 6.00 16.68
N TYR A 109 -8.27 5.33 15.66
CA TYR A 109 -9.57 4.68 15.78
C TYR A 109 -9.49 3.45 16.67
N TYR A 110 -10.60 3.19 17.39
CA TYR A 110 -10.79 1.91 18.05
C TYR A 110 -11.01 0.80 17.02
N TRP A 111 -10.58 -0.41 17.30
CA TRP A 111 -10.56 -1.53 16.34
C TRP A 111 -11.91 -1.79 15.63
N LYS A 112 -13.06 -1.65 16.32
CA LYS A 112 -14.40 -1.83 15.69
C LYS A 112 -14.66 -0.83 14.57
N LYS A 113 -14.18 0.41 14.72
CA LYS A 113 -14.29 1.43 13.67
C LYS A 113 -13.34 1.15 12.52
N MET A 114 -12.14 0.67 12.80
CA MET A 114 -11.19 0.21 11.76
C MET A 114 -11.76 -0.98 10.98
N LEU A 115 -12.30 -1.97 11.68
CA LEU A 115 -12.96 -3.13 11.07
C LEU A 115 -14.12 -2.70 10.16
N LYS A 116 -14.94 -1.74 10.60
CA LYS A 116 -16.01 -1.17 9.77
C LYS A 116 -15.46 -0.55 8.48
N GLU A 117 -14.39 0.25 8.56
CA GLU A 117 -13.71 0.84 7.40
C GLU A 117 -13.18 -0.23 6.42
N ILE A 118 -12.64 -1.34 6.94
CA ILE A 118 -12.17 -2.47 6.12
C ILE A 118 -13.36 -3.12 5.40
N LEU A 119 -14.42 -3.50 6.14
CA LEU A 119 -15.56 -4.21 5.59
C LEU A 119 -16.39 -3.36 4.61
N GLU A 120 -16.54 -2.05 4.87
CA GLU A 120 -17.20 -1.13 3.94
C GLU A 120 -16.40 -0.99 2.63
N CYS A 121 -15.07 -0.92 2.70
CA CYS A 121 -14.22 -0.89 1.51
C CYS A 121 -14.31 -2.22 0.74
N GLN A 122 -14.23 -3.35 1.43
CA GLN A 122 -14.39 -4.67 0.82
C GLN A 122 -15.72 -4.80 0.08
N LYS A 123 -16.80 -4.31 0.68
CA LYS A 123 -18.14 -4.36 0.08
C LYS A 123 -18.18 -3.64 -1.27
N VAL A 124 -17.73 -2.39 -1.33
CA VAL A 124 -17.77 -1.60 -2.59
C VAL A 124 -16.81 -2.15 -3.66
N ILE A 125 -15.71 -2.80 -3.27
CA ILE A 125 -14.83 -3.50 -4.21
C ILE A 125 -15.56 -4.72 -4.79
N ASN A 126 -16.22 -5.53 -3.95
CA ASN A 126 -16.93 -6.72 -4.37
C ASN A 126 -18.09 -6.39 -5.33
N GLU A 127 -18.75 -5.24 -5.17
CA GLU A 127 -19.78 -4.75 -6.09
C GLU A 127 -19.24 -4.48 -7.51
N CYS A 128 -17.92 -4.30 -7.66
CA CYS A 128 -17.26 -4.15 -8.95
C CYS A 128 -16.73 -5.47 -9.53
N CYS A 129 -16.67 -6.53 -8.73
CA CYS A 129 -16.13 -7.82 -9.15
C CYS A 129 -17.16 -8.58 -10.01
N PRO A 130 -16.71 -9.32 -11.06
CA PRO A 130 -17.55 -10.30 -11.74
C PRO A 130 -18.05 -11.38 -10.77
N GLU A 131 -19.26 -11.91 -11.02
CA GLU A 131 -19.90 -12.88 -10.12
C GLU A 131 -19.06 -14.15 -9.87
N ASP A 132 -18.31 -14.58 -10.85
CA ASP A 132 -17.42 -15.75 -10.79
C ASP A 132 -16.17 -15.52 -9.91
N ARG A 133 -15.80 -14.27 -9.65
CA ARG A 133 -14.66 -13.88 -8.81
C ARG A 133 -15.02 -13.39 -7.41
N VAL A 134 -16.29 -13.20 -7.11
CA VAL A 134 -16.75 -12.75 -5.78
C VAL A 134 -16.29 -13.73 -4.68
N ASN A 135 -16.17 -15.02 -4.99
CA ASN A 135 -15.75 -16.06 -4.05
C ASN A 135 -14.23 -16.04 -3.74
N GLU A 136 -13.40 -15.44 -4.58
CA GLU A 136 -11.95 -15.31 -4.31
C GLU A 136 -11.63 -14.25 -3.26
N GLY A 137 -12.55 -13.30 -3.04
CA GLY A 137 -12.54 -12.24 -2.02
C GLY A 137 -11.28 -11.37 -2.03
N VAL A 138 -11.44 -10.11 -1.67
CA VAL A 138 -10.28 -9.24 -1.41
C VAL A 138 -9.77 -9.52 0.01
N THR A 139 -8.56 -10.05 0.11
CA THR A 139 -7.95 -10.51 1.37
C THR A 139 -6.73 -9.72 1.80
N LEU A 140 -6.31 -8.73 0.99
CA LEU A 140 -5.14 -7.91 1.27
C LEU A 140 -5.55 -6.57 1.88
N PHE A 141 -4.84 -6.15 2.91
CA PHE A 141 -5.04 -4.86 3.56
C PHE A 141 -3.71 -4.14 3.74
N ARG A 142 -3.72 -2.84 3.56
CA ARG A 142 -2.63 -1.95 3.94
C ARG A 142 -3.21 -0.82 4.79
N PRO A 143 -2.74 -0.64 6.05
CA PRO A 143 -3.25 0.42 6.90
C PRO A 143 -2.83 1.79 6.36
N PRO A 144 -3.69 2.81 6.43
CA PRO A 144 -3.32 4.18 6.15
C PRO A 144 -2.02 4.59 6.86
N PHE A 145 -1.14 5.27 6.10
CA PHE A 145 0.18 5.74 6.57
C PHE A 145 1.18 4.61 6.94
N GLY A 146 0.80 3.35 6.81
CA GLY A 146 1.59 2.21 7.26
C GLY A 146 1.67 2.06 8.78
N VAL A 147 0.83 2.77 9.53
CA VAL A 147 0.83 2.72 11.00
C VAL A 147 0.18 1.43 11.48
N MET A 148 0.95 0.70 12.27
CA MET A 148 0.50 -0.51 12.98
C MET A 148 0.36 -0.23 14.47
N ASN A 149 -0.71 -0.74 15.07
CA ASN A 149 -0.94 -0.66 16.52
C ASN A 149 -1.88 -1.79 16.96
N PRO A 150 -2.14 -1.99 18.26
CA PRO A 150 -3.03 -3.04 18.75
C PRO A 150 -4.42 -3.00 18.10
N SER A 151 -5.02 -1.82 17.92
CA SER A 151 -6.35 -1.69 17.31
C SER A 151 -6.36 -2.12 15.83
N VAL A 152 -5.29 -1.83 15.08
CA VAL A 152 -5.13 -2.34 13.70
C VAL A 152 -5.00 -3.86 13.71
N ALA A 153 -4.17 -4.41 14.61
CA ALA A 153 -3.99 -5.86 14.72
C ALA A 153 -5.30 -6.59 15.03
N ASP A 154 -6.09 -6.06 15.98
CA ASP A 154 -7.41 -6.62 16.31
C ASP A 154 -8.39 -6.55 15.11
N ALA A 155 -8.47 -5.41 14.44
CA ALA A 155 -9.36 -5.23 13.29
C ALA A 155 -8.98 -6.17 12.14
N VAL A 156 -7.69 -6.33 11.85
CA VAL A 156 -7.19 -7.25 10.83
C VAL A 156 -7.47 -8.69 11.18
N SER A 157 -7.21 -9.11 12.43
CA SER A 157 -7.48 -10.46 12.90
C SER A 157 -8.97 -10.81 12.78
N MET A 158 -9.86 -9.87 13.09
CA MET A 158 -11.31 -10.05 12.97
C MET A 158 -11.81 -10.05 11.53
N SER A 159 -11.12 -9.39 10.61
CA SER A 159 -11.49 -9.36 9.19
C SER A 159 -10.90 -10.52 8.38
N GLY A 160 -9.95 -11.27 8.91
CA GLY A 160 -9.24 -12.33 8.19
C GLY A 160 -8.29 -11.81 7.11
N MET A 161 -7.97 -10.52 7.12
CA MET A 161 -7.10 -9.90 6.12
C MET A 161 -5.62 -10.22 6.36
N THR A 162 -4.84 -10.21 5.27
CA THR A 162 -3.38 -10.24 5.32
C THR A 162 -2.85 -8.82 5.15
N VAL A 163 -2.01 -8.36 6.08
CA VAL A 163 -1.37 -7.05 5.94
C VAL A 163 -0.17 -7.13 5.02
N VAL A 164 -0.14 -6.23 4.03
CA VAL A 164 0.98 -6.06 3.11
C VAL A 164 1.61 -4.70 3.37
N GLY A 165 2.87 -4.72 3.78
CA GLY A 165 3.70 -3.53 3.92
C GLY A 165 4.58 -3.32 2.68
N TRP A 166 5.79 -2.82 2.90
CA TRP A 166 6.83 -2.60 1.90
C TRP A 166 8.21 -2.69 2.54
N ASP A 167 9.21 -3.04 1.77
CA ASP A 167 10.63 -2.87 2.13
C ASP A 167 11.29 -1.75 1.31
N VAL A 168 10.67 -1.34 0.19
CA VAL A 168 11.10 -0.19 -0.61
C VAL A 168 10.02 0.89 -0.60
N ARG A 169 10.21 1.93 0.23
CA ARG A 169 9.37 3.13 0.26
C ARG A 169 9.92 4.16 -0.73
N SER A 170 9.14 4.45 -1.77
CA SER A 170 9.53 5.39 -2.85
C SER A 170 9.69 6.82 -2.36
N LEU A 171 8.82 7.30 -1.48
CA LEU A 171 8.60 8.70 -1.09
C LEU A 171 8.14 9.59 -2.27
N ASP A 172 7.46 9.01 -3.25
CA ASP A 172 6.93 9.67 -4.45
C ASP A 172 5.92 10.79 -4.15
N THR A 173 5.29 10.77 -2.97
CA THR A 173 4.41 11.84 -2.48
C THR A 173 5.17 12.99 -1.82
N MET A 174 6.47 12.83 -1.59
CA MET A 174 7.32 13.85 -0.99
C MET A 174 8.02 14.63 -2.08
N HIS A 175 7.96 15.95 -1.99
CA HIS A 175 8.66 16.84 -2.93
C HIS A 175 8.18 16.76 -4.39
N SER A 176 6.93 16.30 -4.61
CA SER A 176 6.34 16.20 -5.95
C SER A 176 6.19 17.56 -6.67
N GLU A 177 6.38 18.67 -5.95
CA GLU A 177 6.45 20.03 -6.48
C GLU A 177 7.81 20.37 -7.12
N LYS A 178 8.85 19.58 -6.89
CA LYS A 178 10.18 19.78 -7.46
C LYS A 178 10.26 19.22 -8.88
N PRO A 179 10.96 19.88 -9.81
CA PRO A 179 11.04 19.41 -11.20
C PRO A 179 11.77 18.07 -11.37
N ASP A 180 12.66 17.71 -10.44
CA ASP A 180 13.48 16.49 -10.45
C ASP A 180 12.95 15.38 -9.54
N TRP A 181 11.73 15.51 -9.01
CA TRP A 181 11.17 14.58 -8.03
C TRP A 181 11.14 13.12 -8.50
N GLN A 182 10.90 12.92 -9.79
CA GLN A 182 10.83 11.57 -10.39
C GLN A 182 12.21 10.91 -10.38
N ASP A 183 13.26 11.65 -10.77
CA ASP A 183 14.63 11.13 -10.77
C ASP A 183 15.13 10.83 -9.36
N VAL A 184 14.81 11.70 -8.39
CA VAL A 184 15.14 11.50 -6.98
C VAL A 184 14.44 10.24 -6.46
N THR A 185 13.17 10.07 -6.77
CA THR A 185 12.36 8.91 -6.36
C THR A 185 12.89 7.63 -7.01
N LEU A 186 13.14 7.64 -8.32
CA LEU A 186 13.69 6.51 -9.06
C LEU A 186 15.03 6.06 -8.49
N ASN A 187 15.97 6.99 -8.32
CA ASN A 187 17.29 6.69 -7.74
C ASN A 187 17.18 6.13 -6.31
N ARG A 188 16.19 6.60 -5.53
CA ARG A 188 15.92 6.07 -4.19
C ARG A 188 15.45 4.61 -4.25
N ILE A 189 14.54 4.28 -5.17
CA ILE A 189 14.04 2.91 -5.35
C ILE A 189 15.20 2.00 -5.78
N MET A 190 15.92 2.36 -6.85
CA MET A 190 17.00 1.54 -7.41
C MET A 190 18.14 1.24 -6.42
N LYS A 191 18.42 2.14 -5.49
CA LYS A 191 19.39 1.90 -4.41
C LYS A 191 18.95 0.86 -3.37
N ARG A 192 17.70 0.44 -3.35
CA ARG A 192 17.09 -0.38 -2.29
C ARG A 192 16.42 -1.64 -2.81
N VAL A 193 16.00 -1.62 -4.06
CA VAL A 193 15.31 -2.74 -4.69
C VAL A 193 16.23 -3.96 -4.77
N LYS A 194 15.67 -5.11 -4.52
CA LYS A 194 16.30 -6.43 -4.62
C LYS A 194 15.22 -7.47 -4.97
N PRO A 195 15.59 -8.66 -5.39
CA PRO A 195 14.63 -9.74 -5.62
C PRO A 195 13.68 -9.90 -4.43
N GLY A 196 12.38 -9.99 -4.71
CA GLY A 196 11.34 -10.09 -3.68
C GLY A 196 10.87 -8.77 -3.06
N SER A 197 11.48 -7.63 -3.41
CA SER A 197 11.07 -6.33 -2.86
C SER A 197 9.63 -5.98 -3.15
N VAL A 198 8.94 -5.47 -2.13
CA VAL A 198 7.61 -4.84 -2.26
C VAL A 198 7.80 -3.33 -2.30
N ILE A 199 7.53 -2.74 -3.46
CA ILE A 199 7.73 -1.30 -3.72
C ILE A 199 6.43 -0.56 -3.47
N LEU A 200 6.44 0.44 -2.58
CA LEU A 200 5.33 1.35 -2.34
C LEU A 200 5.39 2.54 -3.29
N LEU A 201 4.33 2.72 -4.06
CA LEU A 201 4.05 3.84 -4.96
C LEU A 201 2.63 4.36 -4.71
N HIS A 202 2.29 5.52 -5.32
CA HIS A 202 0.93 6.08 -5.25
C HIS A 202 0.44 6.43 -6.66
N ASP A 203 -0.66 5.81 -7.08
CA ASP A 203 -1.24 6.04 -8.42
C ASP A 203 -2.03 7.36 -8.54
N ARG A 204 -2.33 8.01 -7.41
CA ARG A 204 -2.97 9.32 -7.38
C ARG A 204 -2.06 10.49 -7.81
N MET A 205 -0.74 10.26 -7.87
CA MET A 205 0.21 11.33 -8.13
C MET A 205 0.25 11.73 -9.62
N PRO A 206 0.17 13.02 -9.95
CA PRO A 206 0.45 13.47 -11.30
C PRO A 206 1.84 13.02 -11.74
N GLY A 207 1.94 12.34 -12.90
CA GLY A 207 3.21 11.80 -13.39
C GLY A 207 3.61 10.44 -12.81
N ALA A 208 2.73 9.76 -12.05
CA ALA A 208 2.96 8.39 -11.58
C ALA A 208 3.20 7.41 -12.74
N ASP A 209 2.51 7.62 -13.86
CA ASP A 209 2.71 6.89 -15.10
C ASP A 209 4.14 7.02 -15.66
N LYS A 210 4.69 8.23 -15.66
CA LYS A 210 6.06 8.51 -16.13
C LYS A 210 7.11 7.91 -15.18
N LEU A 211 6.92 8.07 -13.87
CA LEU A 211 7.78 7.45 -12.87
C LEU A 211 7.78 5.92 -13.02
N LEU A 212 6.59 5.31 -13.19
CA LEU A 212 6.46 3.87 -13.39
C LEU A 212 7.17 3.41 -14.67
N ALA A 213 7.00 4.11 -15.79
CA ALA A 213 7.66 3.77 -17.04
C ALA A 213 9.20 3.77 -16.88
N ALA A 214 9.75 4.84 -16.28
CA ALA A 214 11.17 4.94 -16.01
C ALA A 214 11.67 3.88 -15.02
N LEU A 215 10.86 3.52 -14.02
CA LEU A 215 11.20 2.45 -13.08
C LEU A 215 11.28 1.09 -13.78
N LEU A 216 10.31 0.78 -14.63
CA LEU A 216 10.30 -0.49 -15.38
C LEU A 216 11.48 -0.56 -16.36
N ASP A 217 11.82 0.55 -17.07
CA ASP A 217 13.00 0.60 -17.92
C ASP A 217 14.28 0.25 -17.14
N ARG A 218 14.45 0.83 -15.94
CA ARG A 218 15.64 0.59 -15.11
C ARG A 218 15.68 -0.81 -14.51
N LEU A 219 14.52 -1.41 -14.21
CA LEU A 219 14.45 -2.79 -13.70
C LEU A 219 14.73 -3.82 -14.80
N ASP A 220 14.40 -3.52 -16.06
CA ASP A 220 14.68 -4.39 -17.20
C ASP A 220 16.19 -4.38 -17.59
N GLU A 221 16.95 -3.33 -17.19
CA GLU A 221 18.40 -3.19 -17.44
C GLU A 221 19.26 -3.97 -16.41
N GLU A 222 18.72 -4.37 -15.24
CA GLU A 222 19.44 -5.08 -14.16
C GLU A 222 19.14 -6.58 -14.13
#